data_af12e77066747a42afe9fbbfb7b73e79
#
_entry.id   af12e77066747a42afe9fbbfb7b73e79
#
_cell.length_a   1.000
_cell.length_b   1.000
_cell.length_c   1.000
_cell.angle_alpha   90.00
_cell.angle_beta   90.00
_cell.angle_gamma   90.00
#
_symmetry.space_group_name_H-M   'P 1'
#
loop_
_entity.id
_entity.type
_entity.pdbx_description
1 polymer ?
#
loop_
_entity_poly.entity_id
_entity_poly.type
_entity_poly.pdbx_seq_one_letter_code
_entity_poly.pdbx_strand_id
1 'polypeptide(L)'
;MIIERFIREKNSFRFIVLVFCIFGYTSGFFAQNFVKKDTSELIPFIYKYYYYPAMDTFSKQPDRLLFNHRINPFGQNQNFSGLTGTLGSTLVPVLVDNAFYQNIKLGRAINDPYFYTDKSIPYYALNKPLSELDFTFFGNGNEEFRGFLSQNVSKKLNLGIGIRRTNNKGYFLQQENTHSNFYIHFVHDAERIRTNLEFVFNEMNLKESGGYKPDIFQSGLVPGQWLAANPSLAVAKNQLKNYQLNFRYRYLILGAKPSIDSLLFLPKKSSLYIDHQFQRFSDRQFYSDTFNASSRQEYGILANGTGNIFNSLYLQSGLLTNFRITYALQGLSVSGYTIFSDNSIEVGQQFGHYIRSYDYLNLGIGGDVSYQWKKDIKIVGKGYKSFLGYTENDFYLRGELQGKHKSADWQAWADYSHQKPSLISSIVYGTSIDTLYALNTQKTLETGLSFNLDKHKFSGKVQYFMTEDFLTYDSLQRPIQLGNNYFQIYFKKEWSFKSFYFPTEVFFQNSLFQRGMLRQMLAFKNKLFNEKNNVLLGAELSLNLGYLGARYSSFFMQPIFSAVMPQAEIYPKVDLFATFKISKVHLSLVFENFLSTYLKTGVSYLNYHPIAPSAFYLRMNWRFLE
;
A
#
# COMPACT_ATOMS: atom_id res chain seq x y z
N MET A 1 -3.42 19.08 -20.40
CA MET A 1 -2.88 20.45 -20.51
C MET A 1 -3.61 21.46 -19.60
N ILE A 2 -4.95 21.60 -19.59
CA ILE A 2 -5.64 22.55 -18.69
C ILE A 2 -5.58 22.06 -17.23
N ILE A 3 -5.81 20.79 -16.96
CA ILE A 3 -5.76 20.20 -15.62
C ILE A 3 -4.33 20.16 -15.05
N GLU A 4 -3.30 19.94 -15.88
CA GLU A 4 -1.90 19.97 -15.44
C GLU A 4 -1.42 21.36 -15.02
N ARG A 5 -1.93 22.41 -15.68
CA ARG A 5 -1.59 23.79 -15.33
C ARG A 5 -2.21 24.22 -14.00
N PHE A 6 -3.39 23.69 -13.69
CA PHE A 6 -4.14 23.97 -12.46
C PHE A 6 -3.48 23.38 -11.21
N ILE A 7 -2.80 22.23 -11.34
CA ILE A 7 -2.16 21.50 -10.22
C ILE A 7 -0.78 22.09 -9.88
N ARG A 8 -0.13 22.80 -10.81
CA ARG A 8 1.25 23.32 -10.65
C ARG A 8 1.38 24.59 -9.80
N GLU A 9 0.33 25.35 -9.60
CA GLU A 9 0.42 26.61 -8.89
C GLU A 9 0.16 26.47 -7.37
N LYS A 10 0.91 27.22 -6.56
CA LYS A 10 0.75 27.33 -5.09
C LYS A 10 -0.69 27.66 -4.65
N ASN A 11 -1.53 28.09 -5.56
CA ASN A 11 -2.95 28.41 -5.35
C ASN A 11 -3.86 27.17 -5.32
N SER A 12 -3.40 25.99 -5.74
CA SER A 12 -4.20 24.75 -5.75
C SER A 12 -4.65 24.33 -4.35
N PHE A 13 -3.85 24.60 -3.32
CA PHE A 13 -4.23 24.32 -1.94
C PHE A 13 -5.41 25.18 -1.48
N ARG A 14 -5.39 26.48 -1.82
CA ARG A 14 -6.51 27.39 -1.50
C ARG A 14 -7.79 26.99 -2.22
N PHE A 15 -7.68 26.52 -3.47
CA PHE A 15 -8.82 26.04 -4.23
C PHE A 15 -9.38 24.73 -3.69
N ILE A 16 -8.52 23.81 -3.26
CA ILE A 16 -8.95 22.55 -2.64
C ILE A 16 -9.63 22.80 -1.30
N VAL A 17 -9.08 23.67 -0.45
CA VAL A 17 -9.72 24.12 0.79
C VAL A 17 -11.04 24.85 0.48
N LEU A 18 -11.09 25.67 -0.56
CA LEU A 18 -12.30 26.35 -1.00
C LEU A 18 -13.36 25.35 -1.50
N VAL A 19 -12.97 24.35 -2.26
CA VAL A 19 -13.86 23.24 -2.70
C VAL A 19 -14.38 22.47 -1.49
N PHE A 20 -13.54 22.12 -0.52
CA PHE A 20 -13.97 21.49 0.73
C PHE A 20 -14.88 22.41 1.56
N CYS A 21 -14.59 23.70 1.63
CA CYS A 21 -15.45 24.66 2.31
C CYS A 21 -16.80 24.87 1.57
N ILE A 22 -16.79 24.96 0.25
CA ILE A 22 -18.00 25.09 -0.57
C ILE A 22 -18.85 23.80 -0.44
N PHE A 23 -18.25 22.62 -0.54
CA PHE A 23 -18.98 21.35 -0.35
C PHE A 23 -19.41 21.14 1.10
N GLY A 24 -18.61 21.56 2.09
CA GLY A 24 -19.04 21.59 3.49
C GLY A 24 -20.22 22.54 3.75
N TYR A 25 -20.25 23.67 3.08
CA TYR A 25 -21.35 24.66 3.19
C TYR A 25 -22.61 24.22 2.42
N THR A 26 -22.42 23.60 1.24
CA THR A 26 -23.54 23.07 0.44
C THR A 26 -24.08 21.76 1.01
N SER A 27 -23.29 20.95 1.72
CA SER A 27 -23.77 19.73 2.37
C SER A 27 -24.82 20.02 3.45
N GLY A 28 -24.64 21.12 4.22
CA GLY A 28 -25.65 21.60 5.15
C GLY A 28 -26.97 22.01 4.47
N PHE A 29 -26.89 22.58 3.25
CA PHE A 29 -28.08 23.04 2.50
C PHE A 29 -28.86 21.89 1.83
N PHE A 30 -28.16 20.86 1.33
CA PHE A 30 -28.79 19.68 0.73
C PHE A 30 -29.31 18.67 1.76
N ALA A 31 -28.63 18.55 2.92
CA ALA A 31 -29.07 17.66 4.00
C ALA A 31 -30.39 18.13 4.64
N GLN A 32 -30.62 19.44 4.76
CA GLN A 32 -31.84 19.99 5.34
C GLN A 32 -33.12 19.73 4.55
N ASN A 33 -33.03 19.50 3.24
CA ASN A 33 -34.20 19.29 2.40
C ASN A 33 -34.65 17.83 2.26
N PHE A 34 -33.84 16.86 2.70
CA PHE A 34 -34.15 15.43 2.59
C PHE A 34 -34.59 14.74 3.88
N VAL A 35 -34.52 15.42 5.03
CA VAL A 35 -34.89 14.85 6.34
C VAL A 35 -36.00 15.66 6.98
N LYS A 36 -37.19 15.60 6.41
CA LYS A 36 -38.44 15.85 7.14
C LYS A 36 -39.28 14.58 7.13
N LYS A 37 -39.00 13.70 8.10
CA LYS A 37 -39.91 12.82 8.88
C LYS A 37 -39.13 11.62 9.42
N ASP A 38 -39.05 11.60 10.66
CA ASP A 38 -38.72 10.62 11.69
C ASP A 38 -37.48 11.00 12.50
N THR A 39 -37.77 11.69 13.60
CA THR A 39 -36.82 12.04 14.64
C THR A 39 -36.61 10.91 15.65
N SER A 40 -36.59 9.66 15.23
CA SER A 40 -35.86 8.65 15.99
C SER A 40 -34.37 8.91 15.72
N GLU A 41 -33.59 9.14 16.75
CA GLU A 41 -32.14 9.27 16.66
C GLU A 41 -31.55 8.03 16.00
N LEU A 42 -31.46 8.05 14.65
CA LEU A 42 -30.83 6.98 13.88
C LEU A 42 -29.36 6.93 14.32
N ILE A 43 -28.97 5.86 14.98
CA ILE A 43 -27.57 5.61 15.30
C ILE A 43 -26.77 5.67 14.00
N PRO A 44 -25.77 6.56 13.88
CA PRO A 44 -24.97 6.65 12.66
C PRO A 44 -24.31 5.32 12.38
N PHE A 45 -24.53 4.74 11.20
CA PHE A 45 -23.81 3.54 10.78
C PHE A 45 -22.84 3.86 9.65
N ILE A 46 -21.68 3.24 9.69
CA ILE A 46 -20.63 3.38 8.69
C ILE A 46 -20.12 1.98 8.40
N TYR A 47 -20.33 1.54 7.17
CA TYR A 47 -19.71 0.32 6.67
C TYR A 47 -18.69 0.68 5.60
N LYS A 48 -17.42 0.37 5.87
CA LYS A 48 -16.33 0.51 4.92
C LYS A 48 -16.22 -0.78 4.12
N TYR A 49 -16.16 -0.67 2.82
CA TYR A 49 -15.90 -1.80 1.94
C TYR A 49 -14.92 -1.41 0.83
N TYR A 50 -14.24 -2.41 0.28
CA TYR A 50 -13.33 -2.24 -0.84
C TYR A 50 -13.89 -2.95 -2.07
N TYR A 51 -13.70 -2.31 -3.20
CA TYR A 51 -14.25 -2.78 -4.45
C TYR A 51 -13.22 -3.65 -5.16
N TYR A 52 -13.21 -4.96 -4.99
CA TYR A 52 -12.59 -5.91 -5.91
C TYR A 52 -12.38 -7.28 -5.29
N PRO A 53 -12.50 -8.34 -6.10
CA PRO A 53 -13.64 -8.79 -6.91
C PRO A 53 -14.78 -9.30 -6.03
N ALA A 54 -14.56 -9.34 -4.73
CA ALA A 54 -15.57 -9.65 -3.73
C ALA A 54 -16.11 -8.34 -3.18
N MET A 55 -17.25 -7.91 -3.64
CA MET A 55 -18.01 -6.78 -3.08
C MET A 55 -18.37 -6.95 -1.59
N ASP A 56 -17.84 -7.95 -0.91
CA ASP A 56 -18.52 -8.61 0.18
C ASP A 56 -17.77 -8.54 1.50
N THR A 57 -16.67 -7.77 1.57
CA THR A 57 -15.97 -7.56 2.84
C THR A 57 -16.30 -6.21 3.44
N PHE A 58 -17.33 -6.20 4.27
CA PHE A 58 -17.60 -5.06 5.14
C PHE A 58 -16.72 -5.17 6.37
N SER A 59 -15.99 -4.12 6.70
CA SER A 59 -15.23 -4.04 7.93
C SER A 59 -15.77 -2.91 8.79
N LYS A 60 -16.03 -3.20 10.06
CA LYS A 60 -16.22 -2.16 11.06
C LYS A 60 -14.93 -1.40 11.21
N GLN A 61 -14.96 -0.08 11.19
CA GLN A 61 -13.76 0.71 11.39
C GLN A 61 -13.16 0.43 12.77
N PRO A 62 -11.85 0.13 12.87
CA PRO A 62 -11.20 -0.08 14.15
C PRO A 62 -11.20 1.17 15.00
N ASP A 63 -11.11 1.01 16.34
CA ASP A 63 -10.90 2.13 17.25
C ASP A 63 -9.52 2.75 16.98
N ARG A 64 -9.52 3.97 16.46
CA ARG A 64 -8.29 4.69 16.10
C ARG A 64 -7.47 5.13 17.30
N LEU A 65 -8.04 5.20 18.49
CA LEU A 65 -7.33 5.62 19.68
C LEU A 65 -6.06 4.80 19.91
N LEU A 66 -6.13 3.49 19.70
CA LEU A 66 -5.04 2.55 20.00
C LEU A 66 -3.83 2.71 19.07
N PHE A 67 -4.01 3.20 17.85
CA PHE A 67 -2.94 3.22 16.84
C PHE A 67 -2.77 4.57 16.14
N ASN A 68 -3.39 5.63 16.68
CA ASN A 68 -3.30 6.95 16.07
C ASN A 68 -1.88 7.56 16.14
N HIS A 69 -1.04 7.06 17.03
CA HIS A 69 0.37 7.45 17.12
C HIS A 69 1.23 6.87 15.98
N ARG A 70 0.79 5.80 15.30
CA ARG A 70 1.51 5.19 14.18
C ARG A 70 1.19 5.94 12.87
N ILE A 71 2.20 6.48 12.20
CA ILE A 71 2.04 7.36 11.03
C ILE A 71 2.32 6.66 9.72
N ASN A 72 3.15 5.63 9.73
CA ASN A 72 3.49 4.90 8.52
C ASN A 72 2.19 4.53 7.74
N PRO A 73 2.12 4.69 6.41
CA PRO A 73 0.96 4.31 5.60
C PRO A 73 0.53 2.85 5.78
N PHE A 74 1.45 1.97 6.18
CA PHE A 74 1.14 0.61 6.64
C PHE A 74 0.80 0.53 8.14
N GLY A 75 0.96 1.59 8.90
CA GLY A 75 1.09 1.57 10.35
C GLY A 75 -0.13 1.19 11.15
N GLN A 76 -1.30 1.17 10.55
CA GLN A 76 -2.51 0.72 11.24
C GLN A 76 -2.76 -0.78 11.08
N ASN A 77 -2.22 -1.41 10.03
CA ASN A 77 -2.35 -2.82 9.74
C ASN A 77 -0.96 -3.45 9.67
N GLN A 78 -0.66 -4.37 10.51
CA GLN A 78 0.25 -5.52 10.52
C GLN A 78 1.53 -5.53 9.62
N ASN A 79 1.79 -4.52 8.78
CA ASN A 79 2.91 -4.56 7.86
C ASN A 79 4.13 -3.90 8.48
N PHE A 80 5.16 -4.70 8.68
CA PHE A 80 6.48 -4.22 9.03
C PHE A 80 7.17 -3.70 7.77
N SER A 81 7.67 -2.48 7.83
CA SER A 81 8.41 -1.88 6.71
C SER A 81 9.50 -0.96 7.22
N GLY A 82 10.60 -0.91 6.51
CA GLY A 82 11.64 0.10 6.65
C GLY A 82 11.40 1.27 5.69
N LEU A 83 11.99 2.42 5.98
CA LEU A 83 12.00 3.59 5.10
C LEU A 83 13.43 3.87 4.66
N THR A 84 13.61 4.32 3.42
CA THR A 84 14.92 4.81 2.94
C THR A 84 15.23 6.21 3.47
N GLY A 85 14.30 6.84 4.15
CA GLY A 85 14.42 8.18 4.70
C GLY A 85 13.28 8.48 5.67
N THR A 86 12.62 9.61 5.50
CA THR A 86 11.44 10.01 6.27
C THR A 86 10.15 9.42 5.73
N LEU A 87 9.04 9.71 6.40
CA LEU A 87 7.71 9.42 5.87
C LEU A 87 7.57 9.97 4.44
N GLY A 88 7.03 9.16 3.53
CA GLY A 88 6.93 9.50 2.12
C GLY A 88 8.13 9.07 1.28
N SER A 89 9.28 8.71 1.87
CA SER A 89 10.36 8.05 1.15
C SER A 89 9.99 6.62 0.79
N THR A 90 10.76 6.00 -0.11
CA THR A 90 10.49 4.64 -0.55
C THR A 90 10.38 3.68 0.63
N LEU A 91 9.32 2.89 0.62
CA LEU A 91 9.06 1.84 1.61
C LEU A 91 9.77 0.56 1.19
N VAL A 92 10.50 -0.03 2.10
CA VAL A 92 11.05 -1.38 1.90
C VAL A 92 10.22 -2.34 2.72
N PRO A 93 9.41 -3.18 2.08
CA PRO A 93 8.63 -4.16 2.79
C PRO A 93 9.57 -5.17 3.46
N VAL A 94 9.33 -5.40 4.72
CA VAL A 94 10.02 -6.46 5.47
C VAL A 94 9.46 -7.83 5.09
N LEU A 95 8.16 -7.86 4.88
CA LEU A 95 7.45 -9.03 4.38
C LEU A 95 7.56 -9.09 2.87
N VAL A 96 8.12 -10.15 2.36
CA VAL A 96 8.06 -10.45 0.92
C VAL A 96 6.63 -10.89 0.60
N ASP A 97 5.98 -10.17 -0.31
CA ASP A 97 4.65 -10.52 -0.83
C ASP A 97 4.80 -10.93 -2.30
N ASN A 98 4.48 -12.18 -2.59
CA ASN A 98 4.51 -12.73 -3.95
C ASN A 98 3.14 -12.61 -4.63
N ALA A 99 2.52 -11.45 -4.55
CA ALA A 99 1.22 -11.23 -5.17
C ALA A 99 1.25 -11.49 -6.68
N PHE A 100 0.36 -12.35 -7.14
CA PHE A 100 0.16 -12.61 -8.57
C PHE A 100 -0.57 -11.44 -9.24
N TYR A 101 -0.09 -11.01 -10.38
CA TYR A 101 -0.64 -9.90 -11.15
C TYR A 101 -1.14 -10.36 -12.51
N GLN A 102 -2.38 -10.04 -12.82
CA GLN A 102 -3.06 -10.42 -14.06
C GLN A 102 -2.81 -9.45 -15.24
N ASN A 103 -1.92 -8.47 -15.06
CA ASN A 103 -1.53 -7.52 -16.10
C ASN A 103 -0.03 -7.21 -15.99
N ILE A 104 0.53 -6.62 -17.05
CA ILE A 104 1.92 -6.15 -17.06
C ILE A 104 2.16 -5.16 -15.93
N LYS A 105 3.26 -5.32 -15.21
CA LYS A 105 3.72 -4.39 -14.19
C LYS A 105 5.00 -3.69 -14.62
N LEU A 106 5.04 -2.39 -14.44
CA LEU A 106 6.24 -1.60 -14.68
C LEU A 106 7.38 -1.96 -13.70
N GLY A 107 7.06 -2.32 -12.45
CA GLY A 107 8.04 -2.84 -11.49
C GLY A 107 8.30 -1.98 -10.26
N ARG A 108 7.43 -1.00 -9.98
CA ARG A 108 7.54 -0.07 -8.84
C ARG A 108 6.59 -0.36 -7.68
N ALA A 109 6.11 -1.58 -7.55
CA ALA A 109 5.10 -1.98 -6.54
C ALA A 109 5.46 -1.60 -5.10
N ILE A 110 6.74 -1.40 -4.79
CA ILE A 110 7.24 -0.98 -3.49
C ILE A 110 6.67 0.39 -3.03
N ASN A 111 6.23 1.24 -3.96
CA ASN A 111 5.62 2.53 -3.66
C ASN A 111 4.08 2.53 -3.75
N ASP A 112 3.47 1.41 -4.17
CA ASP A 112 2.00 1.27 -4.27
C ASP A 112 1.26 1.64 -2.96
N PRO A 113 1.80 1.41 -1.76
CA PRO A 113 1.14 1.83 -0.52
C PRO A 113 0.93 3.32 -0.35
N TYR A 114 1.66 4.14 -1.06
CA TYR A 114 1.45 5.57 -1.09
C TYR A 114 0.38 5.98 -2.11
N PHE A 115 0.05 5.13 -3.06
CA PHE A 115 -0.87 5.42 -4.15
C PHE A 115 -2.30 5.01 -3.81
N TYR A 116 -3.24 5.83 -4.25
CA TYR A 116 -4.60 5.36 -4.40
C TYR A 116 -4.67 4.43 -5.60
N THR A 117 -5.26 3.29 -5.39
CA THR A 117 -5.53 2.29 -6.42
C THR A 117 -6.97 1.83 -6.29
N ASP A 118 -7.49 1.20 -7.31
CA ASP A 118 -8.80 0.56 -7.29
C ASP A 118 -9.02 -0.41 -6.12
N LYS A 119 -7.94 -0.95 -5.54
CA LYS A 119 -7.98 -1.85 -4.39
C LYS A 119 -7.87 -1.13 -3.04
N SER A 120 -7.31 0.08 -3.00
CA SER A 120 -7.05 0.83 -1.78
C SER A 120 -8.11 1.89 -1.46
N ILE A 121 -8.90 2.31 -2.46
CA ILE A 121 -9.94 3.32 -2.28
C ILE A 121 -11.10 2.74 -1.48
N PRO A 122 -11.44 3.35 -0.34
CA PRO A 122 -12.56 2.90 0.48
C PRO A 122 -13.89 3.43 -0.05
N TYR A 123 -14.88 2.58 -0.04
CA TYR A 123 -16.27 2.95 -0.25
C TYR A 123 -17.03 2.87 1.06
N TYR A 124 -18.11 3.64 1.18
CA TYR A 124 -18.87 3.70 2.42
C TYR A 124 -20.37 3.55 2.16
N ALA A 125 -20.99 2.66 2.89
CA ALA A 125 -22.45 2.66 3.05
C ALA A 125 -22.77 3.52 4.27
N LEU A 126 -23.52 4.59 4.07
CA LEU A 126 -23.74 5.64 5.08
C LEU A 126 -25.22 5.92 5.23
N ASN A 127 -25.65 6.31 6.45
CA ASN A 127 -26.93 6.97 6.67
C ASN A 127 -26.77 8.48 6.92
N LYS A 128 -25.53 8.95 7.12
CA LYS A 128 -25.13 10.36 7.30
C LYS A 128 -23.85 10.66 6.54
N PRO A 129 -23.60 11.91 6.10
CA PRO A 129 -22.32 12.29 5.52
C PRO A 129 -21.15 11.97 6.45
N LEU A 130 -20.03 11.55 5.87
CA LEU A 130 -18.80 11.25 6.57
C LEU A 130 -17.67 12.07 5.98
N SER A 131 -17.06 12.92 6.80
CA SER A 131 -15.84 13.65 6.48
C SER A 131 -14.74 13.30 7.47
N GLU A 132 -13.52 13.23 7.01
CA GLU A 132 -12.36 13.02 7.88
C GLU A 132 -11.17 13.81 7.39
N LEU A 133 -10.51 14.51 8.31
CA LEU A 133 -9.28 15.24 8.11
C LEU A 133 -8.20 14.66 9.01
N ASP A 134 -7.02 14.43 8.46
CA ASP A 134 -5.86 13.88 9.16
C ASP A 134 -4.65 14.76 8.82
N PHE A 135 -4.08 15.40 9.83
CA PHE A 135 -2.90 16.23 9.71
C PHE A 135 -1.78 15.62 10.55
N THR A 136 -0.60 15.55 9.99
CA THR A 136 0.60 15.16 10.70
C THR A 136 1.69 16.18 10.45
N PHE A 137 2.22 16.76 11.53
CA PHE A 137 3.32 17.71 11.50
C PHE A 137 4.54 17.08 12.16
N PHE A 138 5.61 16.97 11.39
CA PHE A 138 6.91 16.54 11.88
C PHE A 138 7.83 17.74 12.04
N GLY A 139 8.87 17.63 12.84
CA GLY A 139 9.91 18.66 12.89
C GLY A 139 10.51 18.96 11.50
N ASN A 140 11.17 20.10 11.37
CA ASN A 140 11.84 20.57 10.14
C ASN A 140 10.93 20.89 8.95
N GLY A 141 9.63 21.17 9.17
CA GLY A 141 8.70 21.52 8.10
C GLY A 141 8.27 20.32 7.25
N ASN A 142 8.32 19.14 7.83
CA ASN A 142 7.74 17.94 7.25
C ASN A 142 6.26 17.84 7.63
N GLU A 143 5.40 17.54 6.65
CA GLU A 143 3.96 17.50 6.86
C GLU A 143 3.27 16.46 5.97
N GLU A 144 2.19 15.89 6.49
CA GLU A 144 1.25 15.10 5.72
C GLU A 144 -0.18 15.56 6.00
N PHE A 145 -0.95 15.75 4.96
CA PHE A 145 -2.38 15.98 5.01
C PHE A 145 -3.14 14.89 4.28
N ARG A 146 -4.18 14.36 4.90
CA ARG A 146 -5.16 13.48 4.26
C ARG A 146 -6.55 14.01 4.55
N GLY A 147 -7.38 13.97 3.53
CA GLY A 147 -8.78 14.33 3.67
C GLY A 147 -9.66 13.40 2.86
N PHE A 148 -10.82 13.04 3.36
CA PHE A 148 -11.82 12.44 2.55
C PHE A 148 -13.23 12.87 2.95
N LEU A 149 -14.11 12.82 1.97
CA LEU A 149 -15.54 13.06 2.11
C LEU A 149 -16.27 11.91 1.44
N SER A 150 -17.30 11.39 2.09
CA SER A 150 -18.25 10.49 1.44
C SER A 150 -19.67 10.89 1.83
N GLN A 151 -20.53 11.06 0.82
CA GLN A 151 -21.89 11.55 1.01
C GLN A 151 -22.86 10.86 0.04
N ASN A 152 -24.04 10.54 0.52
CA ASN A 152 -25.13 10.12 -0.32
C ASN A 152 -25.80 11.37 -0.93
N VAL A 153 -25.63 11.58 -2.24
CA VAL A 153 -26.30 12.63 -3.02
C VAL A 153 -27.78 12.29 -3.19
N SER A 154 -28.12 11.01 -3.23
CA SER A 154 -29.47 10.47 -3.20
C SER A 154 -29.49 9.11 -2.51
N LYS A 155 -30.68 8.51 -2.31
CA LYS A 155 -30.81 7.16 -1.74
C LYS A 155 -30.04 6.08 -2.52
N LYS A 156 -29.73 6.34 -3.78
CA LYS A 156 -29.09 5.38 -4.70
C LYS A 156 -27.72 5.83 -5.19
N LEU A 157 -27.28 7.07 -4.88
CA LEU A 157 -26.04 7.65 -5.39
C LEU A 157 -25.18 8.13 -4.25
N ASN A 158 -23.99 7.56 -4.13
CA ASN A 158 -22.93 8.00 -3.22
C ASN A 158 -21.80 8.66 -4.02
N LEU A 159 -21.29 9.76 -3.49
CA LEU A 159 -20.09 10.46 -3.95
C LEU A 159 -19.00 10.31 -2.89
N GLY A 160 -17.79 10.00 -3.32
CA GLY A 160 -16.61 10.01 -2.45
C GLY A 160 -15.46 10.77 -3.10
N ILE A 161 -14.74 11.54 -2.29
CA ILE A 161 -13.55 12.30 -2.68
C ILE A 161 -12.48 12.06 -1.63
N GLY A 162 -11.26 11.78 -2.07
CA GLY A 162 -10.12 11.66 -1.17
C GLY A 162 -8.89 12.35 -1.71
N ILE A 163 -8.13 12.94 -0.81
CA ILE A 163 -6.87 13.62 -1.11
C ILE A 163 -5.81 13.20 -0.09
N ARG A 164 -4.58 13.09 -0.55
CA ARG A 164 -3.39 12.96 0.28
C ARG A 164 -2.30 13.86 -0.28
N ARG A 165 -1.70 14.64 0.59
CA ARG A 165 -0.53 15.44 0.25
C ARG A 165 0.54 15.26 1.31
N THR A 166 1.76 14.97 0.87
CA THR A 166 2.94 14.84 1.73
C THR A 166 4.00 15.82 1.20
N ASN A 167 4.66 16.51 2.11
CA ASN A 167 5.75 17.41 1.78
C ASN A 167 6.81 17.27 2.88
N ASN A 168 7.90 16.59 2.57
CA ASN A 168 8.95 16.30 3.53
C ASN A 168 10.32 16.72 3.00
N LYS A 169 11.08 17.43 3.81
CA LYS A 169 12.47 17.82 3.53
C LYS A 169 13.46 16.70 3.85
N GLY A 170 13.06 15.74 4.67
CA GLY A 170 13.94 14.69 5.19
C GLY A 170 14.74 15.13 6.42
N TYR A 171 15.44 14.18 7.01
CA TYR A 171 16.40 14.42 8.09
C TYR A 171 17.85 14.52 7.58
N PHE A 172 18.09 13.98 6.39
CA PHE A 172 19.40 13.94 5.76
C PHE A 172 19.32 14.55 4.35
N LEU A 173 20.46 14.94 3.80
CA LEU A 173 20.54 15.45 2.43
C LEU A 173 19.99 14.43 1.43
N GLN A 174 19.30 14.90 0.39
CA GLN A 174 18.72 14.07 -0.66
C GLN A 174 17.64 13.07 -0.17
N GLN A 175 16.83 13.49 0.81
CA GLN A 175 15.66 12.73 1.27
C GLN A 175 14.34 13.45 1.05
N GLU A 176 14.37 14.61 0.38
CA GLU A 176 13.16 15.37 0.11
C GLU A 176 12.17 14.54 -0.71
N ASN A 177 10.91 14.58 -0.31
CA ASN A 177 9.85 13.92 -1.05
C ASN A 177 8.55 14.73 -1.02
N THR A 178 7.81 14.65 -2.12
CA THR A 178 6.47 15.24 -2.21
C THR A 178 5.52 14.27 -2.86
N HIS A 179 4.33 14.12 -2.29
CA HIS A 179 3.26 13.32 -2.86
C HIS A 179 2.01 14.18 -3.05
N SER A 180 1.31 13.93 -4.13
CA SER A 180 0.01 14.54 -4.41
C SER A 180 -0.90 13.48 -5.00
N ASN A 181 -1.81 12.97 -4.20
CA ASN A 181 -2.71 11.88 -4.58
C ASN A 181 -4.16 12.34 -4.38
N PHE A 182 -4.99 11.98 -5.32
CA PHE A 182 -6.40 12.36 -5.35
C PHE A 182 -7.24 11.25 -5.97
N TYR A 183 -8.45 11.05 -5.44
CA TYR A 183 -9.47 10.27 -6.12
C TYR A 183 -10.85 10.92 -5.97
N ILE A 184 -11.70 10.63 -6.94
CA ILE A 184 -13.13 10.88 -6.87
C ILE A 184 -13.85 9.63 -7.37
N HIS A 185 -14.93 9.23 -6.69
CA HIS A 185 -15.78 8.13 -7.14
C HIS A 185 -17.24 8.46 -7.02
N PHE A 186 -18.03 7.86 -7.91
CA PHE A 186 -19.48 7.87 -7.91
C PHE A 186 -19.95 6.43 -7.88
N VAL A 187 -20.77 6.07 -6.90
CA VAL A 187 -21.38 4.75 -6.79
C VAL A 187 -22.89 4.90 -6.90
N HIS A 188 -23.46 4.35 -7.96
CA HIS A 188 -24.91 4.24 -8.09
C HIS A 188 -25.33 2.82 -7.76
N ASP A 189 -26.26 2.66 -6.80
CA ASP A 189 -26.69 1.37 -6.27
C ASP A 189 -28.21 1.23 -6.35
N ALA A 190 -28.70 0.69 -7.49
CA ALA A 190 -30.10 0.38 -7.72
C ALA A 190 -30.40 -1.12 -7.43
N GLU A 191 -31.66 -1.53 -7.59
CA GLU A 191 -32.10 -2.90 -7.27
C GLU A 191 -31.35 -3.99 -8.05
N ARG A 192 -31.19 -3.79 -9.36
CA ARG A 192 -30.56 -4.77 -10.26
C ARG A 192 -29.20 -4.37 -10.78
N ILE A 193 -28.84 -3.09 -10.66
CA ILE A 193 -27.59 -2.59 -11.21
C ILE A 193 -26.83 -1.79 -10.16
N ARG A 194 -25.55 -2.08 -10.03
CA ARG A 194 -24.59 -1.25 -9.30
C ARG A 194 -23.53 -0.79 -10.28
N THR A 195 -23.31 0.52 -10.35
CA THR A 195 -22.24 1.10 -11.15
C THR A 195 -21.28 1.88 -10.28
N ASN A 196 -20.01 1.88 -10.66
CA ASN A 196 -18.99 2.67 -10.05
C ASN A 196 -18.15 3.34 -11.14
N LEU A 197 -18.02 4.65 -11.05
CA LEU A 197 -17.11 5.46 -11.85
C LEU A 197 -16.08 6.06 -10.91
N GLU A 198 -14.80 5.91 -11.21
CA GLU A 198 -13.70 6.33 -10.36
C GLU A 198 -12.60 6.95 -11.20
N PHE A 199 -12.13 8.09 -10.77
CA PHE A 199 -10.92 8.72 -11.28
C PHE A 199 -9.87 8.80 -10.19
N VAL A 200 -8.63 8.42 -10.52
CA VAL A 200 -7.48 8.39 -9.61
C VAL A 200 -6.32 9.14 -10.24
N PHE A 201 -5.67 9.95 -9.44
CA PHE A 201 -4.41 10.60 -9.76
C PHE A 201 -3.43 10.41 -8.63
N ASN A 202 -2.22 10.00 -8.97
CA ASN A 202 -1.11 9.89 -8.04
C ASN A 202 0.14 10.53 -8.65
N GLU A 203 0.83 11.33 -7.87
CA GLU A 203 2.15 11.85 -8.18
C GLU A 203 3.06 11.74 -6.97
N MET A 204 4.29 11.28 -7.20
CA MET A 204 5.32 11.15 -6.19
C MET A 204 6.64 11.63 -6.77
N ASN A 205 7.29 12.58 -6.09
CA ASN A 205 8.61 13.07 -6.44
C ASN A 205 9.54 12.78 -5.27
N LEU A 206 10.64 12.09 -5.56
CA LEU A 206 11.63 11.68 -4.58
C LEU A 206 12.99 12.22 -4.97
N LYS A 207 13.71 12.80 -4.04
CA LYS A 207 15.16 12.90 -4.10
C LYS A 207 15.73 11.61 -3.54
N GLU A 208 16.74 11.08 -4.21
CA GLU A 208 17.34 9.78 -3.90
C GLU A 208 18.77 9.97 -3.43
N SER A 209 19.06 9.56 -2.19
CA SER A 209 20.40 9.65 -1.63
C SER A 209 21.33 8.52 -2.12
N GLY A 210 20.76 7.40 -2.59
CA GLY A 210 21.52 6.17 -2.86
C GLY A 210 22.19 5.57 -1.62
N GLY A 211 21.80 6.03 -0.43
CA GLY A 211 22.45 5.74 0.83
C GLY A 211 23.61 6.69 1.15
N TYR A 212 24.25 6.47 2.30
CA TYR A 212 25.37 7.28 2.80
C TYR A 212 26.62 6.44 2.90
N LYS A 213 27.81 7.08 2.86
CA LYS A 213 29.07 6.33 2.88
C LYS A 213 29.30 5.58 4.19
N PRO A 214 29.98 4.41 4.15
CA PRO A 214 30.21 3.56 5.34
C PRO A 214 30.93 4.24 6.49
N ASP A 215 31.84 5.18 6.23
CA ASP A 215 32.62 5.94 7.21
C ASP A 215 31.75 6.70 8.20
N ILE A 216 30.55 7.14 7.76
CA ILE A 216 29.54 7.80 8.61
C ILE A 216 29.08 6.86 9.72
N PHE A 217 28.88 5.60 9.43
CA PHE A 217 28.39 4.60 10.39
C PHE A 217 29.48 4.14 11.38
N GLN A 218 30.76 4.30 11.03
CA GLN A 218 31.90 3.92 11.87
C GLN A 218 32.33 5.02 12.81
N SER A 219 32.10 6.29 12.47
CA SER A 219 32.65 7.45 13.15
C SER A 219 31.99 7.79 14.49
N GLY A 220 30.90 7.11 14.88
CA GLY A 220 30.18 7.41 16.12
C GLY A 220 29.62 8.84 16.17
N LEU A 221 29.26 9.41 15.03
CA LEU A 221 28.73 10.76 14.90
C LEU A 221 27.46 10.93 15.75
N VAL A 222 27.38 12.04 16.46
CA VAL A 222 26.15 12.44 17.19
C VAL A 222 25.07 12.92 16.22
N PRO A 223 23.77 12.83 16.58
CA PRO A 223 22.64 13.11 15.68
C PRO A 223 22.72 14.40 14.85
N GLY A 224 23.33 15.48 15.36
CA GLY A 224 23.48 16.74 14.64
C GLY A 224 24.51 16.70 13.48
N GLN A 225 25.45 15.79 13.50
CA GLN A 225 26.48 15.66 12.47
C GLN A 225 26.00 14.87 11.24
N TRP A 226 24.94 14.06 11.38
CA TRP A 226 24.35 13.28 10.30
C TRP A 226 23.70 14.14 9.24
N LEU A 227 23.20 15.34 9.61
CA LEU A 227 22.62 16.30 8.66
C LEU A 227 23.64 16.76 7.60
N ALA A 228 24.93 16.69 7.89
CA ALA A 228 26.01 17.03 6.97
C ALA A 228 26.57 15.81 6.20
N ALA A 229 26.00 14.63 6.40
CA ALA A 229 26.45 13.41 5.72
C ALA A 229 26.26 13.52 4.20
N ASN A 230 27.32 13.27 3.43
CA ASN A 230 27.26 13.29 1.98
C ASN A 230 26.56 12.04 1.46
N PRO A 231 25.48 12.20 0.68
CA PRO A 231 24.81 11.08 0.04
C PRO A 231 25.69 10.47 -1.07
N SER A 232 25.49 9.19 -1.35
CA SER A 232 26.16 8.52 -2.49
C SER A 232 25.69 9.10 -3.82
N LEU A 233 24.44 9.58 -3.90
CA LEU A 233 23.85 10.25 -5.05
C LEU A 233 23.51 11.70 -4.68
N ALA A 234 24.18 12.66 -5.30
CA ALA A 234 24.07 14.07 -4.91
C ALA A 234 22.84 14.79 -5.53
N VAL A 235 22.33 14.31 -6.66
CA VAL A 235 21.29 15.00 -7.43
C VAL A 235 20.22 14.06 -8.02
N ALA A 236 20.27 12.78 -7.68
CA ALA A 236 19.35 11.78 -8.20
C ALA A 236 17.90 12.05 -7.80
N LYS A 237 16.98 11.83 -8.74
CA LYS A 237 15.55 12.07 -8.58
C LYS A 237 14.73 10.99 -9.27
N ASN A 238 13.66 10.55 -8.60
CA ASN A 238 12.56 9.77 -9.16
C ASN A 238 11.28 10.60 -9.22
N GLN A 239 10.59 10.55 -10.33
CA GLN A 239 9.25 11.09 -10.48
C GLN A 239 8.32 9.99 -10.97
N LEU A 240 7.31 9.69 -10.18
CA LEU A 240 6.27 8.72 -10.49
C LEU A 240 4.95 9.44 -10.70
N LYS A 241 4.22 9.09 -11.76
CA LYS A 241 2.86 9.57 -12.01
C LYS A 241 1.97 8.42 -12.45
N ASN A 242 0.77 8.38 -11.92
CA ASN A 242 -0.23 7.38 -12.24
C ASN A 242 -1.60 8.03 -12.38
N TYR A 243 -2.28 7.70 -13.47
CA TYR A 243 -3.66 8.10 -13.74
C TYR A 243 -4.49 6.85 -14.00
N GLN A 244 -5.69 6.80 -13.42
CA GLN A 244 -6.62 5.71 -13.66
C GLN A 244 -8.03 6.26 -13.80
N LEU A 245 -8.75 5.78 -14.80
CA LEU A 245 -10.19 5.93 -14.95
C LEU A 245 -10.81 4.54 -14.93
N ASN A 246 -11.59 4.26 -13.92
CA ASN A 246 -12.22 2.96 -13.72
C ASN A 246 -13.73 3.11 -13.86
N PHE A 247 -14.33 2.28 -14.69
CA PHE A 247 -15.77 2.12 -14.76
C PHE A 247 -16.10 0.65 -14.50
N ARG A 248 -17.01 0.40 -13.57
CA ARG A 248 -17.45 -0.95 -13.21
C ARG A 248 -18.94 -0.97 -13.12
N TYR A 249 -19.54 -2.06 -13.59
CA TYR A 249 -20.93 -2.32 -13.29
C TYR A 249 -21.15 -3.78 -12.95
N ARG A 250 -22.12 -4.03 -12.09
CA ARG A 250 -22.70 -5.33 -11.80
C ARG A 250 -24.16 -5.29 -12.17
N TYR A 251 -24.60 -6.26 -12.95
CA TYR A 251 -26.00 -6.44 -13.30
C TYR A 251 -26.52 -7.78 -12.78
N LEU A 252 -27.60 -7.72 -11.99
CA LEU A 252 -28.28 -8.89 -11.46
C LEU A 252 -29.30 -9.38 -12.48
N ILE A 253 -29.02 -10.52 -13.12
CA ILE A 253 -29.89 -11.15 -14.13
C ILE A 253 -31.04 -11.86 -13.42
N LEU A 254 -30.71 -12.72 -12.44
CA LEU A 254 -31.67 -13.55 -11.70
C LEU A 254 -31.38 -13.46 -10.20
N GLY A 255 -32.46 -13.57 -9.42
CA GLY A 255 -32.38 -13.62 -7.96
C GLY A 255 -32.60 -12.28 -7.26
N ALA A 256 -32.28 -12.23 -5.99
CA ALA A 256 -32.37 -11.04 -5.15
C ALA A 256 -30.99 -10.45 -4.86
N LYS A 257 -30.94 -9.11 -4.79
CA LYS A 257 -29.74 -8.39 -4.36
C LYS A 257 -29.34 -8.89 -2.97
N PRO A 258 -28.06 -9.24 -2.75
CA PRO A 258 -27.58 -9.58 -1.42
C PRO A 258 -27.81 -8.39 -0.47
N SER A 259 -28.44 -8.61 0.68
CA SER A 259 -28.50 -7.61 1.74
C SER A 259 -27.13 -7.46 2.40
N ILE A 260 -26.89 -6.33 3.07
CA ILE A 260 -25.65 -6.10 3.84
C ILE A 260 -25.42 -7.24 4.85
N ASP A 261 -26.49 -7.72 5.47
CA ASP A 261 -26.43 -8.83 6.44
C ASP A 261 -26.21 -10.20 5.77
N SER A 262 -26.52 -10.35 4.49
CA SER A 262 -26.33 -11.61 3.73
C SER A 262 -24.98 -11.69 3.03
N LEU A 263 -24.17 -10.63 3.04
CA LEU A 263 -22.83 -10.60 2.46
C LEU A 263 -21.81 -11.43 3.26
N LEU A 264 -22.12 -11.72 4.50
CA LEU A 264 -21.34 -12.66 5.33
C LEU A 264 -21.70 -14.14 5.05
N PHE A 265 -22.78 -14.39 4.32
CA PHE A 265 -23.27 -15.73 4.00
C PHE A 265 -23.63 -15.79 2.51
N LEU A 266 -23.41 -16.94 1.90
CA LEU A 266 -23.85 -17.20 0.53
C LEU A 266 -25.37 -16.96 0.42
N PRO A 267 -25.85 -16.39 -0.69
CA PRO A 267 -27.26 -16.04 -0.82
C PRO A 267 -28.16 -17.27 -0.61
N LYS A 268 -29.22 -17.09 0.15
CA LYS A 268 -30.22 -18.15 0.40
C LYS A 268 -31.01 -18.54 -0.84
N LYS A 269 -31.03 -17.70 -1.88
CA LYS A 269 -31.68 -17.93 -3.17
C LYS A 269 -30.64 -17.88 -4.28
N SER A 270 -30.88 -18.64 -5.36
CA SER A 270 -30.03 -18.58 -6.54
C SER A 270 -29.95 -17.15 -7.09
N SER A 271 -28.76 -16.76 -7.49
CA SER A 271 -28.52 -15.48 -8.14
C SER A 271 -27.53 -15.65 -9.29
N LEU A 272 -27.80 -14.94 -10.38
CA LEU A 272 -26.91 -14.85 -11.53
C LEU A 272 -26.63 -13.39 -11.80
N TYR A 273 -25.37 -13.01 -11.85
CA TYR A 273 -24.95 -11.64 -12.16
C TYR A 273 -23.74 -11.59 -13.07
N ILE A 274 -23.67 -10.48 -13.78
CA ILE A 274 -22.56 -10.11 -14.65
C ILE A 274 -21.86 -8.93 -14.01
N ASP A 275 -20.55 -9.03 -13.88
CA ASP A 275 -19.66 -7.92 -13.54
C ASP A 275 -18.82 -7.57 -14.77
N HIS A 276 -18.69 -6.29 -15.05
CA HIS A 276 -17.77 -5.79 -16.05
C HIS A 276 -16.96 -4.64 -15.48
N GLN A 277 -15.67 -4.68 -15.70
CA GLN A 277 -14.73 -3.61 -15.36
C GLN A 277 -14.05 -3.13 -16.63
N PHE A 278 -13.99 -1.84 -16.77
CA PHE A 278 -13.21 -1.13 -17.76
C PHE A 278 -12.27 -0.18 -17.03
N GLN A 279 -10.98 -0.26 -17.33
CA GLN A 279 -9.97 0.60 -16.74
C GLN A 279 -9.06 1.15 -17.83
N ARG A 280 -8.97 2.46 -17.92
CA ARG A 280 -7.90 3.14 -18.64
C ARG A 280 -6.87 3.65 -17.66
N PHE A 281 -5.59 3.41 -17.93
CA PHE A 281 -4.52 3.80 -17.04
C PHE A 281 -3.33 4.36 -17.81
N SER A 282 -2.53 5.15 -17.11
CA SER A 282 -1.21 5.61 -17.55
C SER A 282 -0.28 5.68 -16.35
N ASP A 283 0.87 5.08 -16.49
CA ASP A 283 1.89 4.88 -15.47
C ASP A 283 3.23 5.37 -15.98
N ARG A 284 3.84 6.33 -15.28
CA ARG A 284 5.09 6.94 -15.70
C ARG A 284 6.11 6.90 -14.57
N GLN A 285 7.33 6.48 -14.91
CA GLN A 285 8.51 6.67 -14.08
C GLN A 285 9.55 7.44 -14.87
N PHE A 286 10.04 8.52 -14.28
CA PHE A 286 11.18 9.27 -14.79
C PHE A 286 12.26 9.31 -13.72
N TYR A 287 13.44 8.80 -14.06
CA TYR A 287 14.63 8.86 -13.24
C TYR A 287 15.68 9.74 -13.88
N SER A 288 16.33 10.58 -13.09
CA SER A 288 17.43 11.43 -13.55
C SER A 288 18.52 11.56 -12.49
N ASP A 289 19.78 11.52 -12.94
CA ASP A 289 20.95 11.78 -12.11
C ASP A 289 22.11 12.34 -12.95
N THR A 290 23.10 12.94 -12.27
CA THR A 290 24.38 13.31 -12.86
C THR A 290 25.48 12.47 -12.27
N PHE A 291 26.22 11.75 -13.13
CA PHE A 291 27.31 10.90 -12.70
C PHE A 291 28.54 11.72 -12.30
N ASN A 292 29.00 11.48 -11.08
CA ASN A 292 30.36 11.77 -10.66
C ASN A 292 31.13 10.44 -10.46
N ALA A 293 32.42 10.49 -10.15
CA ALA A 293 33.23 9.28 -9.97
C ALA A 293 32.69 8.34 -8.88
N SER A 294 32.08 8.89 -7.83
CA SER A 294 31.49 8.11 -6.74
C SER A 294 30.17 7.45 -7.13
N SER A 295 29.30 8.17 -7.83
CA SER A 295 28.00 7.63 -8.26
C SER A 295 28.15 6.58 -9.35
N ARG A 296 29.18 6.66 -10.22
CA ARG A 296 29.45 5.62 -11.24
C ARG A 296 29.66 4.25 -10.62
N GLN A 297 30.37 4.19 -9.50
CA GLN A 297 30.60 2.93 -8.79
C GLN A 297 29.29 2.35 -8.22
N GLU A 298 28.37 3.21 -7.80
CA GLU A 298 27.06 2.80 -7.27
C GLU A 298 26.12 2.25 -8.35
N TYR A 299 26.22 2.75 -9.58
CA TYR A 299 25.34 2.35 -10.68
C TYR A 299 25.77 1.09 -11.42
N GLY A 300 26.99 0.60 -11.22
CA GLY A 300 27.46 -0.59 -11.91
C GLY A 300 27.28 -0.50 -13.42
N ILE A 301 26.47 -1.40 -14.01
CA ILE A 301 26.25 -1.44 -15.46
C ILE A 301 25.53 -0.20 -16.01
N LEU A 302 24.75 0.50 -15.20
CA LEU A 302 24.02 1.70 -15.61
C LEU A 302 24.98 2.86 -15.92
N ALA A 303 26.21 2.80 -15.45
CA ALA A 303 27.26 3.81 -15.63
C ALA A 303 28.23 3.53 -16.79
N ASN A 304 27.95 2.60 -17.68
CA ASN A 304 28.86 2.19 -18.77
C ASN A 304 29.07 3.25 -19.86
N GLY A 305 28.41 4.40 -19.80
CA GLY A 305 28.57 5.48 -20.77
C GLY A 305 29.60 6.52 -20.38
N THR A 306 30.05 7.32 -21.34
CA THR A 306 30.95 8.46 -21.15
C THR A 306 30.24 9.76 -20.70
N GLY A 307 28.90 9.76 -20.75
CA GLY A 307 28.08 10.91 -20.37
C GLY A 307 28.05 11.16 -18.87
N ASN A 308 27.89 12.44 -18.50
CA ASN A 308 27.76 12.85 -17.11
C ASN A 308 26.29 12.87 -16.61
N ILE A 309 25.33 12.64 -17.51
CA ILE A 309 23.90 12.69 -17.20
C ILE A 309 23.29 11.34 -17.53
N PHE A 310 22.56 10.77 -16.56
CA PHE A 310 21.77 9.58 -16.74
C PHE A 310 20.28 9.93 -16.61
N ASN A 311 19.54 9.73 -17.69
CA ASN A 311 18.09 9.88 -17.70
C ASN A 311 17.44 8.61 -18.22
N SER A 312 16.33 8.23 -17.61
CA SER A 312 15.52 7.10 -18.01
C SER A 312 14.04 7.43 -17.83
N LEU A 313 13.25 7.15 -18.84
CA LEU A 313 11.80 7.34 -18.84
C LEU A 313 11.12 6.05 -19.26
N TYR A 314 10.21 5.59 -18.43
CA TYR A 314 9.26 4.53 -18.75
C TYR A 314 7.85 5.11 -18.68
N LEU A 315 7.08 4.90 -19.74
CA LEU A 315 5.66 5.21 -19.80
C LEU A 315 4.91 3.95 -20.19
N GLN A 316 4.01 3.50 -19.35
CA GLN A 316 3.05 2.46 -19.66
C GLN A 316 1.66 3.09 -19.70
N SER A 317 0.94 2.90 -20.77
CA SER A 317 -0.46 3.30 -20.88
C SER A 317 -1.27 2.15 -21.45
N GLY A 318 -2.54 2.10 -21.15
CA GLY A 318 -3.34 1.01 -21.68
C GLY A 318 -4.78 0.99 -21.23
N LEU A 319 -5.42 -0.05 -21.72
CA LEU A 319 -6.79 -0.41 -21.45
C LEU A 319 -6.83 -1.80 -20.83
N LEU A 320 -7.56 -1.96 -19.74
CA LEU A 320 -7.88 -3.26 -19.16
C LEU A 320 -9.39 -3.41 -19.08
N THR A 321 -9.89 -4.53 -19.57
CA THR A 321 -11.28 -4.93 -19.42
C THR A 321 -11.38 -6.31 -18.80
N ASN A 322 -12.28 -6.46 -17.85
CA ASN A 322 -12.55 -7.72 -17.16
C ASN A 322 -14.06 -7.98 -17.23
N PHE A 323 -14.43 -9.07 -17.82
CA PHE A 323 -15.81 -9.53 -17.89
C PHE A 323 -15.96 -10.81 -17.07
N ARG A 324 -16.90 -10.82 -16.12
CA ARG A 324 -17.14 -11.94 -15.20
C ARG A 324 -18.60 -12.29 -15.14
N ILE A 325 -18.91 -13.56 -15.21
CA ILE A 325 -20.24 -14.13 -14.93
C ILE A 325 -20.13 -14.93 -13.63
N THR A 326 -21.04 -14.69 -12.71
CA THR A 326 -21.12 -15.41 -11.45
C THR A 326 -22.51 -16.00 -11.24
N TYR A 327 -22.55 -17.30 -11.01
CA TYR A 327 -23.72 -18.02 -10.53
C TYR A 327 -23.52 -18.41 -9.07
N ALA A 328 -24.44 -17.99 -8.22
CA ALA A 328 -24.44 -18.33 -6.81
C ALA A 328 -25.72 -19.07 -6.45
N LEU A 329 -25.60 -20.20 -5.81
CA LEU A 329 -26.65 -21.03 -5.25
C LEU A 329 -26.37 -21.20 -3.76
N GLN A 330 -27.36 -21.67 -2.99
CA GLN A 330 -27.17 -21.92 -1.56
C GLN A 330 -25.91 -22.77 -1.29
N GLY A 331 -24.90 -22.17 -0.70
CA GLY A 331 -23.65 -22.84 -0.37
C GLY A 331 -22.63 -22.97 -1.52
N LEU A 332 -22.99 -22.67 -2.77
CA LEU A 332 -22.08 -22.76 -3.93
C LEU A 332 -22.04 -21.42 -4.68
N SER A 333 -20.85 -20.97 -5.04
CA SER A 333 -20.67 -19.87 -5.99
C SER A 333 -19.61 -20.28 -7.02
N VAL A 334 -19.94 -20.11 -8.29
CA VAL A 334 -19.05 -20.38 -9.42
C VAL A 334 -18.97 -19.14 -10.29
N SER A 335 -17.79 -18.70 -10.64
CA SER A 335 -17.58 -17.61 -11.58
C SER A 335 -16.55 -17.97 -12.62
N GLY A 336 -16.83 -17.55 -13.86
CA GLY A 336 -15.86 -17.53 -14.96
C GLY A 336 -15.60 -16.08 -15.37
N TYR A 337 -14.37 -15.76 -15.77
CA TYR A 337 -14.03 -14.42 -16.21
C TYR A 337 -12.96 -14.41 -17.29
N THR A 338 -12.98 -13.35 -18.09
CA THR A 338 -11.95 -13.05 -19.08
C THR A 338 -11.33 -11.71 -18.75
N ILE A 339 -10.02 -11.61 -18.93
CA ILE A 339 -9.26 -10.36 -18.81
C ILE A 339 -8.58 -10.11 -20.14
N PHE A 340 -8.87 -8.95 -20.69
CA PHE A 340 -8.21 -8.43 -21.87
C PHE A 340 -7.50 -7.14 -21.50
N SER A 341 -6.25 -6.99 -21.93
CA SER A 341 -5.54 -5.72 -21.75
C SER A 341 -4.71 -5.40 -22.99
N ASP A 342 -4.81 -4.15 -23.39
CA ASP A 342 -3.99 -3.52 -24.40
C ASP A 342 -3.03 -2.57 -23.70
N ASN A 343 -1.73 -2.77 -23.87
CA ASN A 343 -0.68 -2.01 -23.20
C ASN A 343 0.32 -1.48 -24.22
N SER A 344 0.54 -0.19 -24.21
CA SER A 344 1.63 0.48 -24.90
C SER A 344 2.68 0.90 -23.89
N ILE A 345 3.92 0.56 -24.14
CA ILE A 345 5.05 0.81 -23.27
C ILE A 345 6.11 1.55 -24.07
N GLU A 346 6.41 2.75 -23.64
CA GLU A 346 7.38 3.64 -24.27
C GLU A 346 8.57 3.82 -23.33
N VAL A 347 9.77 3.65 -23.85
CA VAL A 347 11.02 3.94 -23.15
C VAL A 347 11.79 5.02 -23.84
N GLY A 348 12.39 5.92 -23.06
CA GLY A 348 13.05 7.11 -23.57
C GLY A 348 14.02 7.74 -22.57
N GLN A 349 14.60 8.89 -22.96
CA GLN A 349 15.51 9.65 -22.10
C GLN A 349 14.82 10.81 -21.39
N GLN A 350 13.81 11.39 -22.01
CA GLN A 350 13.01 12.46 -21.42
C GLN A 350 11.62 12.50 -22.04
N PHE A 351 10.71 13.25 -21.43
CA PHE A 351 9.34 13.37 -21.91
C PHE A 351 9.31 13.89 -23.37
N GLY A 352 8.60 13.18 -24.24
CA GLY A 352 8.48 13.50 -25.66
C GLY A 352 9.62 12.99 -26.54
N HIS A 353 10.67 12.38 -25.98
CA HIS A 353 11.77 11.75 -26.70
C HIS A 353 11.83 10.26 -26.39
N TYR A 354 10.84 9.52 -26.90
CA TYR A 354 10.79 8.07 -26.81
C TYR A 354 11.66 7.43 -27.88
N ILE A 355 12.40 6.39 -27.50
CA ILE A 355 13.35 5.72 -28.40
C ILE A 355 12.80 4.36 -28.84
N ARG A 356 12.04 3.71 -27.97
CA ARG A 356 11.41 2.44 -28.27
C ARG A 356 9.97 2.42 -27.77
N SER A 357 9.12 1.71 -28.51
CA SER A 357 7.74 1.41 -28.15
C SER A 357 7.52 -0.09 -28.27
N TYR A 358 6.76 -0.63 -27.32
CA TYR A 358 6.35 -2.02 -27.25
C TYR A 358 4.84 -2.07 -27.01
N ASP A 359 4.12 -2.72 -27.90
CA ASP A 359 2.69 -2.89 -27.76
C ASP A 359 2.36 -4.35 -27.46
N TYR A 360 1.61 -4.58 -26.39
CA TYR A 360 1.24 -5.91 -25.92
C TYR A 360 -0.27 -6.03 -25.73
N LEU A 361 -0.86 -6.93 -26.49
CA LEU A 361 -2.22 -7.37 -26.32
C LEU A 361 -2.22 -8.63 -25.45
N ASN A 362 -2.77 -8.57 -24.24
CA ASN A 362 -2.85 -9.74 -23.37
C ASN A 362 -4.30 -10.21 -23.24
N LEU A 363 -4.47 -11.52 -23.24
CA LEU A 363 -5.75 -12.19 -23.03
C LEU A 363 -5.58 -13.32 -22.03
N GLY A 364 -6.41 -13.33 -21.00
CA GLY A 364 -6.44 -14.41 -20.02
C GLY A 364 -7.86 -14.81 -19.64
N ILE A 365 -7.97 -16.03 -19.19
CA ILE A 365 -9.24 -16.63 -18.70
C ILE A 365 -9.01 -17.15 -17.30
N GLY A 366 -10.00 -16.97 -16.45
CA GLY A 366 -9.97 -17.48 -15.09
C GLY A 366 -11.33 -17.91 -14.58
N GLY A 367 -11.31 -18.53 -13.41
CA GLY A 367 -12.51 -18.95 -12.73
C GLY A 367 -12.28 -19.11 -11.23
N ASP A 368 -13.35 -18.89 -10.48
CA ASP A 368 -13.37 -19.08 -9.03
C ASP A 368 -14.54 -19.97 -8.66
N VAL A 369 -14.33 -20.87 -7.73
CA VAL A 369 -15.35 -21.73 -7.12
C VAL A 369 -15.28 -21.55 -5.62
N SER A 370 -16.40 -21.37 -4.96
CA SER A 370 -16.48 -21.44 -3.52
C SER A 370 -17.65 -22.29 -3.08
N TYR A 371 -17.43 -23.22 -2.18
CA TYR A 371 -18.41 -24.16 -1.68
C TYR A 371 -18.44 -24.17 -0.14
N GLN A 372 -19.62 -23.97 0.43
CA GLN A 372 -19.87 -24.08 1.87
C GLN A 372 -20.15 -25.54 2.20
N TRP A 373 -19.09 -26.30 2.57
CA TRP A 373 -19.22 -27.74 2.85
C TRP A 373 -20.07 -28.02 4.09
N LYS A 374 -19.78 -27.25 5.16
CA LYS A 374 -20.58 -27.29 6.41
C LYS A 374 -20.84 -25.86 6.83
N LYS A 375 -21.74 -25.65 7.79
CA LYS A 375 -22.03 -24.31 8.31
C LYS A 375 -20.76 -23.51 8.65
N ASP A 376 -19.70 -24.19 9.07
CA ASP A 376 -18.48 -23.61 9.59
C ASP A 376 -17.25 -23.83 8.68
N ILE A 377 -17.40 -24.50 7.52
CA ILE A 377 -16.26 -24.80 6.63
C ILE A 377 -16.59 -24.39 5.20
N LYS A 378 -15.73 -23.55 4.62
CA LYS A 378 -15.81 -23.10 3.22
C LYS A 378 -14.55 -23.54 2.46
N ILE A 379 -14.74 -24.06 1.26
CA ILE A 379 -13.69 -24.45 0.31
C ILE A 379 -13.69 -23.40 -0.81
N VAL A 380 -12.52 -22.91 -1.20
CA VAL A 380 -12.36 -21.95 -2.29
C VAL A 380 -11.29 -22.47 -3.25
N GLY A 381 -11.59 -22.44 -4.54
CA GLY A 381 -10.65 -22.69 -5.62
C GLY A 381 -10.61 -21.48 -6.56
N LYS A 382 -9.42 -21.08 -7.02
CA LYS A 382 -9.25 -20.01 -8.01
C LYS A 382 -8.23 -20.45 -9.03
N GLY A 383 -8.47 -20.10 -10.29
CA GLY A 383 -7.53 -20.38 -11.38
C GLY A 383 -7.54 -19.25 -12.41
N TYR A 384 -6.39 -19.04 -13.03
CA TYR A 384 -6.20 -18.09 -14.12
C TYR A 384 -5.10 -18.57 -15.05
N LYS A 385 -5.25 -18.35 -16.37
CA LYS A 385 -4.24 -18.59 -17.38
C LYS A 385 -4.26 -17.47 -18.41
N SER A 386 -3.08 -16.96 -18.76
CA SER A 386 -2.87 -16.02 -19.85
C SER A 386 -2.45 -16.77 -21.11
N PHE A 387 -2.98 -16.36 -22.27
CA PHE A 387 -2.80 -17.04 -23.55
C PHE A 387 -2.07 -16.19 -24.58
N LEU A 388 -2.04 -14.87 -24.41
CA LEU A 388 -1.45 -13.96 -25.39
C LEU A 388 -0.65 -12.86 -24.71
N GLY A 389 0.30 -12.29 -25.44
CA GLY A 389 1.02 -11.08 -25.14
C GLY A 389 2.21 -11.27 -24.20
N TYR A 390 2.61 -10.20 -23.50
CA TYR A 390 3.74 -10.24 -22.58
C TYR A 390 3.55 -11.27 -21.48
N THR A 391 2.32 -11.39 -20.97
CA THR A 391 1.96 -12.33 -19.90
C THR A 391 1.61 -13.72 -20.42
N GLU A 392 1.86 -14.03 -21.71
CA GLU A 392 1.64 -15.37 -22.26
C GLU A 392 2.33 -16.43 -21.40
N ASN A 393 1.58 -17.49 -21.07
CA ASN A 393 1.96 -18.55 -20.14
C ASN A 393 1.99 -18.18 -18.64
N ASP A 394 1.67 -16.95 -18.26
CA ASP A 394 1.39 -16.68 -16.85
C ASP A 394 0.15 -17.47 -16.40
N PHE A 395 0.27 -18.05 -15.20
CA PHE A 395 -0.77 -18.91 -14.69
C PHE A 395 -0.78 -18.89 -13.16
N TYR A 396 -1.97 -19.04 -12.59
CA TYR A 396 -2.19 -19.03 -11.17
C TYR A 396 -3.25 -20.05 -10.77
N LEU A 397 -2.98 -20.79 -9.70
CA LEU A 397 -3.91 -21.74 -9.11
C LEU A 397 -3.86 -21.60 -7.59
N ARG A 398 -5.03 -21.48 -6.95
CA ARG A 398 -5.16 -21.42 -5.49
C ARG A 398 -6.23 -22.38 -4.99
N GLY A 399 -5.89 -23.15 -3.98
CA GLY A 399 -6.82 -23.91 -3.15
C GLY A 399 -6.83 -23.33 -1.73
N GLU A 400 -8.02 -23.18 -1.14
CA GLU A 400 -8.16 -22.60 0.18
C GLU A 400 -9.28 -23.27 0.98
N LEU A 401 -9.00 -23.56 2.24
CA LEU A 401 -9.96 -24.01 3.24
C LEU A 401 -10.12 -22.93 4.31
N GLN A 402 -11.32 -22.50 4.54
CA GLN A 402 -11.66 -21.53 5.59
C GLN A 402 -12.58 -22.21 6.60
N GLY A 403 -12.32 -22.01 7.87
CA GLY A 403 -13.17 -22.52 8.94
C GLY A 403 -13.46 -21.45 9.98
N LYS A 404 -14.70 -21.50 10.51
CA LYS A 404 -15.13 -20.64 11.60
C LYS A 404 -15.82 -21.48 12.66
N HIS A 405 -15.26 -21.49 13.88
CA HIS A 405 -15.84 -22.21 15.00
C HIS A 405 -15.88 -21.33 16.24
N LYS A 406 -17.09 -20.96 16.67
CA LYS A 406 -17.32 -20.07 17.84
C LYS A 406 -16.49 -18.77 17.74
N SER A 407 -15.37 -18.68 18.44
CA SER A 407 -14.47 -17.54 18.51
C SER A 407 -13.13 -17.79 17.80
N ALA A 408 -13.04 -18.83 16.99
CA ALA A 408 -11.85 -19.20 16.25
C ALA A 408 -12.13 -19.19 14.75
N ASP A 409 -11.43 -18.33 14.01
CA ASP A 409 -11.41 -18.34 12.55
C ASP A 409 -10.05 -18.89 12.11
N TRP A 410 -10.04 -19.76 11.09
CA TRP A 410 -8.81 -20.29 10.52
C TRP A 410 -8.89 -20.40 9.01
N GLN A 411 -7.75 -20.36 8.36
CA GLN A 411 -7.61 -20.45 6.92
C GLN A 411 -6.33 -21.21 6.59
N ALA A 412 -6.42 -22.21 5.72
CA ALA A 412 -5.28 -22.90 5.14
C ALA A 412 -5.33 -22.75 3.62
N TRP A 413 -4.19 -22.53 2.97
CA TRP A 413 -4.13 -22.36 1.51
C TRP A 413 -2.87 -22.92 0.91
N ALA A 414 -2.97 -23.21 -0.38
CA ALA A 414 -1.85 -23.50 -1.26
C ALA A 414 -2.04 -22.74 -2.57
N ASP A 415 -1.02 -22.01 -3.00
CA ASP A 415 -0.99 -21.24 -4.23
C ASP A 415 0.16 -21.73 -5.08
N TYR A 416 -0.07 -21.87 -6.38
CA TYR A 416 0.98 -22.09 -7.35
C TYR A 416 0.85 -21.09 -8.48
N SER A 417 1.94 -20.42 -8.81
CA SER A 417 1.95 -19.39 -9.85
C SER A 417 3.17 -19.45 -10.73
N HIS A 418 2.96 -19.12 -12.00
CA HIS A 418 3.98 -18.73 -12.97
C HIS A 418 3.75 -17.29 -13.34
N GLN A 419 4.75 -16.45 -13.25
CA GLN A 419 4.62 -15.04 -13.58
C GLN A 419 5.88 -14.48 -14.22
N LYS A 420 5.74 -13.79 -15.34
CA LYS A 420 6.85 -13.05 -15.95
C LYS A 420 7.33 -11.92 -15.02
N PRO A 421 8.64 -11.65 -14.99
CA PRO A 421 9.22 -10.54 -14.25
C PRO A 421 8.63 -9.18 -14.65
N SER A 422 8.83 -8.19 -13.81
CA SER A 422 8.42 -6.82 -14.11
C SER A 422 9.16 -6.27 -15.32
N LEU A 423 8.52 -5.36 -16.03
CA LEU A 423 9.03 -4.86 -17.30
C LEU A 423 10.35 -4.10 -17.16
N ILE A 424 10.48 -3.24 -16.13
CA ILE A 424 11.71 -2.47 -15.89
C ILE A 424 12.93 -3.36 -15.67
N SER A 425 12.73 -4.59 -15.22
CA SER A 425 13.80 -5.56 -15.01
C SER A 425 14.21 -6.24 -16.32
N SER A 426 13.25 -6.43 -17.23
CA SER A 426 13.49 -7.04 -18.54
C SER A 426 14.04 -6.04 -19.56
N ILE A 427 13.58 -4.78 -19.49
CA ILE A 427 13.97 -3.70 -20.41
C ILE A 427 14.70 -2.65 -19.60
N VAL A 428 16.01 -2.74 -19.50
CA VAL A 428 16.84 -1.75 -18.78
C VAL A 428 17.30 -0.69 -19.75
N TYR A 429 16.75 0.50 -19.63
CA TYR A 429 16.98 1.61 -20.53
C TYR A 429 17.36 2.91 -19.83
N GLY A 430 18.34 3.62 -20.37
CA GLY A 430 18.78 4.95 -19.96
C GLY A 430 19.79 5.53 -20.94
N THR A 431 20.29 6.74 -20.70
CA THR A 431 21.22 7.43 -21.60
C THR A 431 22.50 6.65 -21.90
N SER A 432 22.93 5.78 -21.00
CA SER A 432 24.17 5.00 -21.10
C SER A 432 23.93 3.49 -21.26
N ILE A 433 22.71 3.04 -21.22
CA ILE A 433 22.38 1.61 -21.31
C ILE A 433 21.09 1.38 -22.10
N ASP A 434 21.13 0.37 -22.93
CA ASP A 434 19.98 -0.13 -23.69
C ASP A 434 20.12 -1.65 -23.79
N THR A 435 19.57 -2.35 -22.82
CA THR A 435 19.70 -3.80 -22.69
C THR A 435 18.36 -4.48 -22.47
N LEU A 436 18.10 -5.50 -23.26
CA LEU A 436 16.99 -6.41 -23.09
C LEU A 436 17.50 -7.69 -22.42
N TYR A 437 17.03 -7.96 -21.20
CA TYR A 437 17.35 -9.17 -20.47
C TYR A 437 16.33 -10.27 -20.76
N ALA A 438 16.80 -11.44 -21.19
CA ALA A 438 15.98 -12.63 -21.32
C ALA A 438 15.81 -13.28 -19.94
N LEU A 439 14.78 -12.88 -19.23
CA LEU A 439 14.46 -13.40 -17.90
C LEU A 439 13.45 -14.55 -17.99
N ASN A 440 13.68 -15.59 -17.21
CA ASN A 440 12.75 -16.70 -17.07
C ASN A 440 11.48 -16.27 -16.33
N THR A 441 10.42 -17.03 -16.51
CA THR A 441 9.20 -16.90 -15.74
C THR A 441 9.44 -17.40 -14.32
N GLN A 442 9.17 -16.56 -13.32
CA GLN A 442 9.26 -16.92 -11.91
C GLN A 442 8.15 -17.90 -11.56
N LYS A 443 8.52 -19.02 -10.93
CA LYS A 443 7.56 -20.01 -10.43
C LYS A 443 7.55 -19.96 -8.91
N THR A 444 6.37 -19.87 -8.33
CA THR A 444 6.22 -19.79 -6.88
C THR A 444 5.16 -20.76 -6.39
N LEU A 445 5.52 -21.58 -5.42
CA LEU A 445 4.61 -22.33 -4.57
C LEU A 445 4.55 -21.65 -3.22
N GLU A 446 3.37 -21.22 -2.81
CA GLU A 446 3.10 -20.69 -1.47
C GLU A 446 2.13 -21.61 -0.75
N THR A 447 2.42 -21.97 0.48
CA THR A 447 1.48 -22.67 1.37
C THR A 447 1.40 -21.94 2.69
N GLY A 448 0.23 -21.95 3.31
CA GLY A 448 0.12 -21.25 4.58
C GLY A 448 -1.09 -21.66 5.42
N LEU A 449 -0.99 -21.27 6.67
CA LEU A 449 -2.04 -21.40 7.68
C LEU A 449 -2.14 -20.10 8.45
N SER A 450 -3.35 -19.58 8.60
CA SER A 450 -3.64 -18.46 9.49
C SER A 450 -4.78 -18.82 10.45
N PHE A 451 -4.74 -18.21 11.62
CA PHE A 451 -5.81 -18.35 12.60
C PHE A 451 -6.01 -17.05 13.39
N ASN A 452 -7.25 -16.86 13.83
CA ASN A 452 -7.63 -15.76 14.70
C ASN A 452 -8.53 -16.28 15.82
N LEU A 453 -8.13 -16.07 17.05
CA LEU A 453 -8.84 -16.46 18.27
C LEU A 453 -9.40 -15.20 18.95
N ASP A 454 -10.59 -14.76 18.54
CA ASP A 454 -11.19 -13.50 18.99
C ASP A 454 -11.30 -13.38 20.50
N LYS A 455 -11.74 -14.46 21.18
CA LYS A 455 -11.86 -14.52 22.65
C LYS A 455 -10.53 -14.25 23.35
N HIS A 456 -9.45 -14.73 22.75
CA HIS A 456 -8.11 -14.61 23.31
C HIS A 456 -7.34 -13.44 22.72
N LYS A 457 -7.92 -12.71 21.77
CA LYS A 457 -7.24 -11.64 21.02
C LYS A 457 -5.86 -12.07 20.53
N PHE A 458 -5.81 -13.27 19.97
CA PHE A 458 -4.59 -13.92 19.49
C PHE A 458 -4.76 -14.30 18.03
N SER A 459 -3.83 -13.88 17.20
CA SER A 459 -3.80 -14.28 15.78
C SER A 459 -2.41 -14.69 15.39
N GLY A 460 -2.33 -15.60 14.41
CA GLY A 460 -1.08 -16.07 13.88
C GLY A 460 -1.20 -16.44 12.41
N LYS A 461 -0.05 -16.41 11.73
CA LYS A 461 0.10 -16.80 10.34
C LYS A 461 1.45 -17.48 10.16
N VAL A 462 1.46 -18.63 9.50
CA VAL A 462 2.67 -19.34 9.08
C VAL A 462 2.58 -19.58 7.59
N GLN A 463 3.64 -19.25 6.86
CA GLN A 463 3.72 -19.42 5.40
C GLN A 463 5.06 -20.02 5.02
N TYR A 464 5.04 -20.82 3.97
CA TYR A 464 6.23 -21.33 3.31
C TYR A 464 6.18 -20.96 1.83
N PHE A 465 7.29 -20.48 1.30
CA PHE A 465 7.48 -20.09 -0.08
C PHE A 465 8.62 -20.88 -0.68
N MET A 466 8.38 -21.43 -1.85
CA MET A 466 9.38 -22.02 -2.72
C MET A 466 9.31 -21.31 -4.06
N THR A 467 10.38 -20.59 -4.41
CA THR A 467 10.41 -19.80 -5.63
C THR A 467 11.60 -20.21 -6.49
N GLU A 468 11.34 -20.62 -7.71
CA GLU A 468 12.33 -20.79 -8.77
C GLU A 468 12.41 -19.49 -9.59
N ASP A 469 13.59 -19.17 -10.08
CA ASP A 469 13.84 -17.96 -10.89
C ASP A 469 13.38 -16.66 -10.20
N PHE A 470 13.55 -16.58 -8.87
CA PHE A 470 13.27 -15.36 -8.11
C PHE A 470 14.14 -14.21 -8.60
N LEU A 471 13.50 -13.16 -9.09
CA LEU A 471 14.18 -11.97 -9.60
C LEU A 471 14.81 -11.16 -8.47
N THR A 472 16.09 -10.90 -8.59
CA THR A 472 16.85 -9.97 -7.75
C THR A 472 17.91 -9.28 -8.60
N TYR A 473 18.78 -8.50 -7.98
CA TYR A 473 19.86 -7.78 -8.64
C TYR A 473 21.19 -8.06 -7.97
N ASP A 474 22.25 -8.20 -8.74
CA ASP A 474 23.61 -8.35 -8.23
C ASP A 474 24.20 -6.98 -7.77
N SER A 475 25.41 -7.00 -7.23
CA SER A 475 26.10 -5.79 -6.79
C SER A 475 26.37 -4.76 -7.91
N LEU A 476 26.33 -5.19 -9.15
CA LEU A 476 26.46 -4.34 -10.35
C LEU A 476 25.09 -3.90 -10.87
N GLN A 477 24.01 -4.14 -10.13
CA GLN A 477 22.62 -3.84 -10.51
C GLN A 477 22.12 -4.56 -11.76
N ARG A 478 22.70 -5.72 -12.12
CA ARG A 478 22.20 -6.57 -13.20
C ARG A 478 21.07 -7.44 -12.67
N PRO A 479 19.94 -7.55 -13.39
CA PRO A 479 18.91 -8.51 -13.06
C PRO A 479 19.46 -9.94 -13.08
N ILE A 480 19.30 -10.65 -11.98
CA ILE A 480 19.67 -12.07 -11.86
C ILE A 480 18.50 -12.86 -11.28
N GLN A 481 18.48 -14.15 -11.55
CA GLN A 481 17.43 -15.05 -11.07
C GLN A 481 18.04 -16.16 -10.22
N LEU A 482 17.46 -16.38 -9.04
CA LEU A 482 17.93 -17.32 -8.03
C LEU A 482 16.79 -18.17 -7.50
N GLY A 483 17.10 -19.38 -7.02
CA GLY A 483 16.18 -20.13 -6.16
C GLY A 483 16.07 -19.48 -4.80
N ASN A 484 14.85 -19.29 -4.29
CA ASN A 484 14.62 -18.67 -2.99
C ASN A 484 13.52 -19.42 -2.23
N ASN A 485 13.92 -20.15 -1.21
CA ASN A 485 12.99 -20.87 -0.33
C ASN A 485 13.05 -20.26 1.06
N TYR A 486 11.90 -19.86 1.57
CA TYR A 486 11.83 -19.25 2.88
C TYR A 486 10.49 -19.52 3.57
N PHE A 487 10.49 -19.42 4.87
CA PHE A 487 9.27 -19.42 5.67
C PHE A 487 9.10 -18.11 6.42
N GLN A 488 7.85 -17.79 6.72
CA GLN A 488 7.45 -16.62 7.50
C GLN A 488 6.52 -17.06 8.62
N ILE A 489 6.74 -16.51 9.80
CA ILE A 489 5.91 -16.70 10.98
C ILE A 489 5.53 -15.34 11.52
N TYR A 490 4.25 -15.13 11.74
CA TYR A 490 3.70 -13.92 12.34
C TYR A 490 2.77 -14.29 13.48
N PHE A 491 2.94 -13.63 14.62
CA PHE A 491 2.03 -13.73 15.75
C PHE A 491 1.69 -12.35 16.29
N LYS A 492 0.44 -12.20 16.70
CA LYS A 492 -0.06 -11.03 17.40
C LYS A 492 -0.89 -11.46 18.59
N LYS A 493 -0.61 -10.87 19.76
CA LYS A 493 -1.38 -11.07 20.98
C LYS A 493 -1.67 -9.72 21.62
N GLU A 494 -2.93 -9.48 21.97
CA GLU A 494 -3.33 -8.30 22.73
C GLU A 494 -3.65 -8.71 24.17
N TRP A 495 -2.91 -8.15 25.09
CA TRP A 495 -3.14 -8.27 26.52
C TRP A 495 -3.76 -7.01 27.07
N SER A 496 -4.71 -7.14 27.95
CA SER A 496 -5.30 -6.01 28.68
C SER A 496 -5.51 -6.37 30.13
N PHE A 497 -5.07 -5.50 31.02
CA PHE A 497 -5.25 -5.64 32.44
C PHE A 497 -5.68 -4.29 33.03
N LYS A 498 -6.94 -4.19 33.48
CA LYS A 498 -7.54 -2.91 33.93
C LYS A 498 -7.36 -1.82 32.85
N SER A 499 -6.64 -0.75 33.19
CA SER A 499 -6.32 0.36 32.29
C SER A 499 -5.08 0.15 31.43
N PHE A 500 -4.36 -0.95 31.60
CA PHE A 500 -3.15 -1.23 30.84
C PHE A 500 -3.44 -2.10 29.63
N TYR A 501 -2.76 -1.79 28.52
CA TYR A 501 -2.89 -2.48 27.24
C TYR A 501 -1.50 -2.80 26.67
N PHE A 502 -1.29 -4.08 26.32
CA PHE A 502 0.01 -4.62 25.95
C PHE A 502 -0.11 -5.46 24.66
N PRO A 503 -0.24 -4.87 23.47
CA PRO A 503 -0.16 -5.64 22.24
C PRO A 503 1.28 -6.02 21.95
N THR A 504 1.47 -7.30 21.62
CA THR A 504 2.75 -7.87 21.20
C THR A 504 2.58 -8.39 19.79
N GLU A 505 3.48 -8.02 18.89
CA GLU A 505 3.55 -8.50 17.52
C GLU A 505 4.96 -9.05 17.27
N VAL A 506 5.06 -10.28 16.79
CA VAL A 506 6.31 -10.94 16.46
C VAL A 506 6.26 -11.41 15.02
N PHE A 507 7.30 -11.09 14.29
CA PHE A 507 7.51 -11.57 12.94
C PHE A 507 8.88 -12.22 12.83
N PHE A 508 8.96 -13.32 12.13
CA PHE A 508 10.21 -14.02 11.83
C PHE A 508 10.15 -14.62 10.43
N GLN A 509 11.29 -14.56 9.72
CA GLN A 509 11.48 -15.21 8.42
C GLN A 509 12.95 -15.62 8.23
N ASN A 510 13.19 -16.64 7.41
CA ASN A 510 14.53 -17.05 7.00
C ASN A 510 14.86 -16.62 5.56
N SER A 511 14.34 -15.47 5.12
CA SER A 511 14.57 -14.96 3.77
C SER A 511 15.95 -14.31 3.61
N LEU A 512 16.29 -13.97 2.35
CA LEU A 512 17.51 -13.25 1.98
C LEU A 512 17.57 -11.81 2.54
N PHE A 513 16.47 -11.28 3.08
CA PHE A 513 16.36 -9.89 3.53
C PHE A 513 16.38 -9.80 5.06
N GLN A 514 15.27 -9.56 5.69
CA GLN A 514 15.17 -9.39 7.14
C GLN A 514 14.82 -10.70 7.84
N ARG A 515 15.42 -10.96 9.00
CA ARG A 515 15.18 -12.19 9.78
C ARG A 515 13.99 -12.09 10.71
N GLY A 516 13.72 -10.93 11.28
CA GLY A 516 12.59 -10.80 12.17
C GLY A 516 12.40 -9.42 12.77
N MET A 517 11.28 -9.23 13.43
CA MET A 517 10.93 -8.02 14.15
C MET A 517 10.01 -8.33 15.33
N LEU A 518 10.29 -7.73 16.47
CA LEU A 518 9.40 -7.68 17.62
C LEU A 518 8.86 -6.27 17.77
N ARG A 519 7.55 -6.15 17.94
CA ARG A 519 6.91 -4.89 18.32
C ARG A 519 6.11 -5.12 19.61
N GLN A 520 6.42 -4.32 20.62
CA GLN A 520 5.78 -4.39 21.92
C GLN A 520 5.32 -3.00 22.32
N MET A 521 4.02 -2.82 22.56
CA MET A 521 3.50 -1.59 23.13
C MET A 521 3.18 -1.80 24.61
N LEU A 522 3.43 -0.77 25.41
CA LEU A 522 2.94 -0.62 26.76
C LEU A 522 2.13 0.67 26.82
N ALA A 523 0.84 0.59 27.06
CA ALA A 523 -0.02 1.76 27.09
C ALA A 523 -0.97 1.74 28.27
N PHE A 524 -1.17 2.92 28.86
CA PHE A 524 -2.15 3.19 29.89
C PHE A 524 -3.34 3.92 29.25
N LYS A 525 -4.53 3.32 29.32
CA LYS A 525 -5.78 3.86 28.79
C LYS A 525 -6.70 4.26 29.94
N ASN A 526 -7.16 5.50 29.93
CA ASN A 526 -8.11 5.98 30.90
C ASN A 526 -9.14 6.93 30.28
N LYS A 527 -10.25 7.14 30.97
CA LYS A 527 -11.26 8.13 30.61
C LYS A 527 -10.86 9.48 31.23
N LEU A 528 -11.04 10.57 30.49
CA LEU A 528 -10.82 11.94 30.96
C LEU A 528 -12.17 12.63 31.10
N PHE A 529 -12.48 13.10 32.29
CA PHE A 529 -13.64 13.93 32.67
C PHE A 529 -15.01 13.31 32.37
N ASN A 530 -15.19 12.63 31.24
CA ASN A 530 -16.45 11.99 30.84
C ASN A 530 -16.18 10.78 29.92
N GLU A 531 -17.23 10.01 29.59
CA GLU A 531 -17.12 8.81 28.76
C GLU A 531 -16.70 9.08 27.30
N LYS A 532 -16.86 10.32 26.82
CA LYS A 532 -16.53 10.71 25.43
C LYS A 532 -15.06 11.05 25.25
N ASN A 533 -14.34 11.34 26.32
CA ASN A 533 -12.93 11.74 26.30
C ASN A 533 -12.06 10.61 26.85
N ASN A 534 -11.05 10.23 26.12
CA ASN A 534 -10.12 9.16 26.52
C ASN A 534 -8.68 9.62 26.31
N VAL A 535 -7.80 9.12 27.15
CA VAL A 535 -6.35 9.27 27.00
C VAL A 535 -5.70 7.91 26.87
N LEU A 536 -4.69 7.83 26.03
CA LEU A 536 -3.79 6.70 25.89
C LEU A 536 -2.35 7.23 25.96
N LEU A 537 -1.65 6.88 27.05
CA LEU A 537 -0.24 7.22 27.24
C LEU A 537 0.58 5.95 27.12
N GLY A 538 1.70 6.00 26.41
CA GLY A 538 2.47 4.77 26.26
C GLY A 538 3.82 4.90 25.60
N ALA A 539 4.47 3.74 25.51
CA ALA A 539 5.70 3.53 24.78
C ALA A 539 5.54 2.32 23.84
N GLU A 540 6.13 2.40 22.67
CA GLU A 540 6.20 1.30 21.71
C GLU A 540 7.65 0.98 21.39
N LEU A 541 8.08 -0.24 21.70
CA LEU A 541 9.37 -0.80 21.33
C LEU A 541 9.23 -1.52 19.99
N SER A 542 10.08 -1.19 19.04
CA SER A 542 10.30 -1.94 17.80
C SER A 542 11.73 -2.44 17.76
N LEU A 543 11.93 -3.75 17.79
CA LEU A 543 13.22 -4.39 17.80
C LEU A 543 13.43 -5.16 16.50
N ASN A 544 14.43 -4.75 15.72
CA ASN A 544 14.88 -5.49 14.55
C ASN A 544 15.81 -6.62 14.95
N LEU A 545 15.54 -7.83 14.43
CA LEU A 545 16.31 -9.04 14.73
C LEU A 545 17.31 -9.38 13.60
N GLY A 546 17.87 -8.39 12.97
CA GLY A 546 18.94 -8.53 11.98
C GLY A 546 18.47 -8.36 10.53
N TYR A 547 19.38 -7.81 9.72
CA TYR A 547 19.29 -7.72 8.27
C TYR A 547 20.35 -8.57 7.62
N LEU A 548 20.02 -9.20 6.50
CA LEU A 548 21.01 -9.61 5.52
C LEU A 548 21.17 -8.45 4.55
N GLY A 549 22.43 -8.08 4.26
CA GLY A 549 22.82 -6.90 3.56
C GLY A 549 22.15 -6.64 2.22
N ALA A 550 20.95 -6.08 2.25
CA ALA A 550 20.32 -5.54 1.06
C ALA A 550 20.67 -4.07 0.90
N ARG A 551 21.07 -3.66 -0.30
CA ARG A 551 21.14 -2.25 -0.74
C ARG A 551 19.83 -1.90 -1.43
N TYR A 552 19.58 -0.62 -1.57
CA TYR A 552 18.45 -0.11 -2.34
C TYR A 552 18.96 0.47 -3.67
N SER A 553 18.35 0.03 -4.79
CA SER A 553 18.55 0.68 -6.08
C SER A 553 17.55 1.80 -6.26
N SER A 554 18.03 3.02 -6.34
CA SER A 554 17.20 4.19 -6.63
C SER A 554 16.59 4.13 -8.03
N PHE A 555 17.27 3.52 -8.99
CA PHE A 555 16.79 3.36 -10.36
C PHE A 555 15.66 2.32 -10.47
N PHE A 556 15.92 1.09 -9.99
CA PHE A 556 14.91 0.02 -10.01
C PHE A 556 13.83 0.19 -8.92
N MET A 557 14.09 1.04 -7.94
CA MET A 557 13.24 1.22 -6.75
C MET A 557 12.99 -0.11 -6.02
N GLN A 558 14.03 -0.91 -5.88
CA GLN A 558 13.96 -2.27 -5.30
C GLN A 558 15.22 -2.57 -4.46
N PRO A 559 15.12 -3.48 -3.48
CA PRO A 559 16.29 -4.00 -2.79
C PRO A 559 17.20 -4.76 -3.75
N ILE A 560 18.50 -4.55 -3.61
CA ILE A 560 19.57 -5.26 -4.32
C ILE A 560 20.25 -6.19 -3.34
N PHE A 561 20.44 -7.44 -3.73
CA PHE A 561 21.20 -8.40 -2.94
C PHE A 561 22.72 -8.14 -3.08
N SER A 562 23.44 -8.15 -1.97
CA SER A 562 24.90 -8.09 -1.95
C SER A 562 25.47 -9.08 -0.95
N ALA A 563 26.28 -10.02 -1.44
CA ALA A 563 26.89 -11.07 -0.61
C ALA A 563 27.96 -10.57 0.38
N VAL A 564 28.43 -9.34 0.22
CA VAL A 564 29.61 -8.78 0.95
C VAL A 564 29.21 -7.84 2.10
N MET A 565 27.93 -7.77 2.45
CA MET A 565 27.45 -6.74 3.37
C MET A 565 27.48 -7.17 4.84
N PRO A 566 27.89 -6.27 5.75
CA PRO A 566 27.83 -6.55 7.18
C PRO A 566 26.39 -6.79 7.63
N GLN A 567 26.21 -7.72 8.57
CA GLN A 567 24.92 -7.91 9.23
C GLN A 567 24.58 -6.63 9.99
N ALA A 568 23.33 -6.17 9.83
CA ALA A 568 22.87 -5.06 10.65
C ALA A 568 22.74 -5.49 12.12
N GLU A 569 23.17 -4.62 13.00
CA GLU A 569 23.04 -4.81 14.44
C GLU A 569 21.57 -4.76 14.88
N ILE A 570 21.27 -5.42 15.99
CA ILE A 570 19.97 -5.32 16.64
C ILE A 570 19.81 -3.90 17.19
N TYR A 571 18.80 -3.18 16.73
CA TYR A 571 18.52 -1.82 17.17
C TYR A 571 17.13 -1.71 17.81
N PRO A 572 17.05 -1.28 19.08
CA PRO A 572 15.78 -0.99 19.73
C PRO A 572 15.32 0.44 19.40
N LYS A 573 14.26 0.56 18.60
CA LYS A 573 13.57 1.84 18.39
C LYS A 573 12.46 1.94 19.43
N VAL A 574 12.45 3.01 20.23
CA VAL A 574 11.41 3.29 21.22
C VAL A 574 10.71 4.60 20.88
N ASP A 575 9.41 4.54 20.70
CA ASP A 575 8.54 5.67 20.47
C ASP A 575 7.70 5.93 21.74
N LEU A 576 7.74 7.15 22.27
CA LEU A 576 6.89 7.59 23.37
C LEU A 576 5.68 8.33 22.80
N PHE A 577 4.49 8.09 23.31
CA PHE A 577 3.31 8.75 22.78
C PHE A 577 2.24 9.08 23.84
N ALA A 578 1.48 10.14 23.54
CA ALA A 578 0.26 10.51 24.22
C ALA A 578 -0.84 10.74 23.17
N THR A 579 -1.91 9.97 23.23
CA THR A 579 -3.06 10.12 22.33
C THR A 579 -4.28 10.50 23.14
N PHE A 580 -4.94 11.56 22.74
CA PHE A 580 -6.16 12.09 23.34
C PHE A 580 -7.32 11.92 22.34
N LYS A 581 -8.42 11.37 22.80
CA LYS A 581 -9.69 11.44 22.09
C LYS A 581 -10.55 12.47 22.79
N ILE A 582 -10.87 13.55 22.11
CA ILE A 582 -11.72 14.63 22.60
C ILE A 582 -12.92 14.71 21.65
N SER A 583 -14.05 14.13 22.08
CA SER A 583 -15.24 14.02 21.25
C SER A 583 -14.95 13.30 19.91
N LYS A 584 -14.90 14.04 18.80
CA LYS A 584 -14.67 13.55 17.43
C LYS A 584 -13.22 13.70 16.96
N VAL A 585 -12.35 14.29 17.78
CA VAL A 585 -10.94 14.57 17.45
C VAL A 585 -10.03 13.59 18.18
N HIS A 586 -9.07 13.02 17.46
CA HIS A 586 -7.94 12.30 18.04
C HIS A 586 -6.68 13.13 17.83
N LEU A 587 -6.00 13.44 18.91
CA LEU A 587 -4.74 14.18 18.92
C LEU A 587 -3.65 13.28 19.47
N SER A 588 -2.57 13.08 18.74
CA SER A 588 -1.41 12.31 19.19
C SER A 588 -0.15 13.16 19.18
N LEU A 589 0.53 13.18 20.31
CA LEU A 589 1.87 13.70 20.48
C LEU A 589 2.81 12.49 20.51
N VAL A 590 3.83 12.47 19.67
CA VAL A 590 4.75 11.34 19.58
C VAL A 590 6.18 11.84 19.57
N PHE A 591 7.00 11.22 20.39
CA PHE A 591 8.44 11.38 20.37
C PHE A 591 9.04 10.08 19.82
N GLU A 592 9.31 10.11 18.51
CA GLU A 592 9.80 8.95 17.75
C GLU A 592 11.26 8.72 18.04
N ASN A 593 11.68 7.45 18.10
CA ASN A 593 13.04 6.99 18.25
C ASN A 593 13.80 7.66 19.43
N PHE A 594 13.15 7.72 20.60
CA PHE A 594 13.65 8.35 21.81
C PHE A 594 15.08 7.89 22.17
N LEU A 595 15.40 6.62 21.99
CA LEU A 595 16.69 6.08 22.35
C LEU A 595 17.83 6.55 21.43
N SER A 596 17.56 7.08 20.25
CA SER A 596 18.58 7.59 19.33
C SER A 596 19.38 8.76 19.93
N THR A 597 18.88 9.43 20.96
CA THR A 597 19.59 10.47 21.69
C THR A 597 20.72 9.92 22.57
N TYR A 598 20.65 8.63 22.93
CA TYR A 598 21.58 7.96 23.85
C TYR A 598 22.39 6.85 23.17
N LEU A 599 21.83 6.20 22.16
CA LEU A 599 22.48 5.12 21.46
C LEU A 599 23.26 5.67 20.25
N LYS A 600 24.46 5.12 20.02
CA LYS A 600 25.19 5.41 18.79
C LYS A 600 24.34 4.98 17.59
N THR A 601 24.04 5.93 16.72
CA THR A 601 23.21 5.71 15.54
C THR A 601 24.11 5.30 14.38
N GLY A 602 24.02 4.09 13.95
CA GLY A 602 24.70 3.56 12.76
C GLY A 602 23.86 2.50 12.09
N VAL A 603 22.70 2.25 12.67
CA VAL A 603 21.83 1.15 12.28
C VAL A 603 20.86 1.58 11.20
N SER A 604 20.71 0.74 10.23
CA SER A 604 19.95 0.97 9.02
C SER A 604 18.97 -0.17 8.81
N TYR A 605 17.76 0.13 8.30
CA TYR A 605 16.86 -0.92 7.79
C TYR A 605 17.33 -1.47 6.44
N LEU A 606 18.07 -0.67 5.71
CA LEU A 606 18.78 -1.03 4.49
C LEU A 606 20.21 -0.54 4.64
N ASN A 607 21.15 -1.26 4.10
CA ASN A 607 22.54 -0.84 4.13
C ASN A 607 22.68 0.58 3.61
N TYR A 608 23.38 1.39 4.39
CA TYR A 608 23.67 2.80 4.11
C TYR A 608 22.47 3.76 4.17
N HIS A 609 21.28 3.31 4.61
CA HIS A 609 20.13 4.17 4.85
C HIS A 609 19.86 4.25 6.36
N PRO A 610 20.32 5.28 7.07
CA PRO A 610 20.21 5.37 8.53
C PRO A 610 18.72 5.49 8.94
N ILE A 611 18.41 4.90 10.09
CA ILE A 611 17.12 5.12 10.74
C ILE A 611 17.03 6.59 11.11
N ALA A 612 15.84 7.19 10.94
CA ALA A 612 15.58 8.57 11.32
C ALA A 612 16.01 8.85 12.76
N PRO A 613 16.66 9.98 13.05
CA PRO A 613 16.98 10.39 14.41
C PRO A 613 15.71 10.62 15.23
N SER A 614 15.87 10.91 16.52
CA SER A 614 14.72 11.29 17.35
C SER A 614 13.97 12.47 16.75
N ALA A 615 12.67 12.34 16.69
CA ALA A 615 11.81 13.37 16.13
C ALA A 615 10.51 13.51 16.96
N PHE A 616 10.06 14.74 17.09
CA PHE A 616 8.75 15.02 17.67
C PHE A 616 7.74 15.28 16.56
N TYR A 617 6.56 14.70 16.67
CA TYR A 617 5.48 15.00 15.77
C TYR A 617 4.11 15.07 16.47
N LEU A 618 3.24 15.84 15.83
CA LEU A 618 1.86 16.04 16.20
C LEU A 618 0.98 15.47 15.10
N ARG A 619 0.06 14.58 15.45
CA ARG A 619 -0.98 14.11 14.54
C ARG A 619 -2.35 14.46 15.08
N MET A 620 -3.18 15.06 14.23
CA MET A 620 -4.58 15.35 14.49
C MET A 620 -5.45 14.62 13.48
N ASN A 621 -6.35 13.80 13.96
CA ASN A 621 -7.39 13.17 13.15
C ASN A 621 -8.76 13.64 13.62
N TRP A 622 -9.51 14.23 12.73
CA TRP A 622 -10.83 14.79 13.01
C TRP A 622 -11.86 14.17 12.09
N ARG A 623 -12.84 13.48 12.69
CA ARG A 623 -13.92 12.83 11.98
C ARG A 623 -15.24 13.52 12.27
N PHE A 624 -15.93 13.89 11.20
CA PHE A 624 -17.26 14.46 11.24
C PHE A 624 -18.29 13.43 10.74
N LEU A 625 -19.41 13.34 11.44
CA LEU A 625 -20.62 12.64 11.05
C LEU A 625 -21.75 13.64 11.23
N GLU A 626 -22.27 14.16 10.16
CA GLU A 626 -23.33 15.17 10.16
C GLU A 626 -24.72 14.55 10.01
#